data_c6df9bd4a83f315e27a9878dd522cd0c
#
_entry.id   c6df9bd4a83f315e27a9878dd522cd0c
#
_cell.length_a   1.000
_cell.length_b   1.000
_cell.length_c   1.000
_cell.angle_alpha   90.00
_cell.angle_beta   90.00
_cell.angle_gamma   90.00
#
_symmetry.space_group_name_H-M   'P 1'
#
loop_
_entity.id
_entity.type
_entity.pdbx_description
1 polymer ?
#
loop_
_entity_poly.entity_id
_entity_poly.type
_entity_poly.pdbx_seq_one_letter_code
_entity_poly.pdbx_strand_id
1 'polypeptide(L)'
;MKTLLVIDMQNDFINGALGTKEAEAIVPFVKDKIEEYREAGNPVFFTRDTHGEDYLDTQEGKNLPVKHCIEGTWGWQISDEIGFSEDDMVFDKNTFGYDWSQAVLAQPELFLVMKSN
;
A
#
# COMPACT_ATOMS: atom_id res chain seq x y z
N MET A 1 -0.85 15.70 -16.21
CA MET A 1 -0.05 15.05 -15.15
C MET A 1 -0.82 13.84 -14.60
N LYS A 2 -0.16 12.72 -14.49
CA LYS A 2 -0.74 11.52 -13.91
C LYS A 2 -0.20 11.29 -12.51
N THR A 3 -1.00 10.66 -11.67
CA THR A 3 -0.61 10.32 -10.31
C THR A 3 -0.50 8.81 -10.16
N LEU A 4 0.58 8.32 -9.57
CA LEU A 4 0.72 6.91 -9.23
C LEU A 4 0.29 6.70 -7.77
N LEU A 5 -0.66 5.80 -7.58
CA LEU A 5 -1.07 5.36 -6.25
C LEU A 5 -0.49 3.96 -6.00
N VAL A 6 0.34 3.86 -4.98
CA VAL A 6 0.94 2.58 -4.57
C VAL A 6 0.23 2.17 -3.28
N ILE A 7 -0.64 1.18 -3.41
CA ILE A 7 -1.57 0.79 -2.35
C ILE A 7 -1.10 -0.47 -1.67
N ASP A 8 -0.88 -0.39 -0.35
CA ASP A 8 -0.61 -1.54 0.52
C ASP A 8 0.59 -2.39 0.10
N MET A 9 1.62 -1.77 -0.45
CA MET A 9 2.88 -2.46 -0.77
C MET A 9 3.73 -2.61 0.49
N GLN A 10 3.12 -3.19 1.51
CA GLN A 10 3.68 -3.41 2.84
C GLN A 10 4.22 -4.83 2.96
N ASN A 11 5.16 -5.03 3.89
CA ASN A 11 5.81 -6.32 4.05
C ASN A 11 4.83 -7.46 4.30
N ASP A 12 3.81 -7.25 5.12
CA ASP A 12 2.83 -8.32 5.42
C ASP A 12 2.05 -8.79 4.19
N PHE A 13 1.83 -7.92 3.22
CA PHE A 13 1.12 -8.29 1.99
C PHE A 13 2.05 -8.85 0.91
N ILE A 14 3.34 -8.70 1.05
CA ILE A 14 4.33 -9.16 0.06
C ILE A 14 4.93 -10.48 0.50
N ASN A 15 5.65 -10.49 1.60
CA ASN A 15 6.34 -11.67 2.10
C ASN A 15 6.16 -11.91 3.60
N GLY A 16 5.21 -11.23 4.22
CA GLY A 16 4.86 -11.40 5.63
C GLY A 16 3.62 -12.27 5.82
N ALA A 17 2.80 -11.93 6.82
CA ALA A 17 1.67 -12.75 7.28
C ALA A 17 0.65 -13.08 6.20
N LEU A 18 0.39 -12.16 5.26
CA LEU A 18 -0.54 -12.33 4.15
C LEU A 18 0.17 -12.29 2.79
N GLY A 19 1.47 -12.57 2.77
CA GLY A 19 2.26 -12.54 1.54
C GLY A 19 1.89 -13.64 0.57
N THR A 20 2.11 -13.37 -0.73
CA THR A 20 1.88 -14.32 -1.80
C THR A 20 3.04 -14.24 -2.80
N LYS A 21 3.20 -15.29 -3.60
CA LYS A 21 4.20 -15.31 -4.66
C LYS A 21 3.88 -14.25 -5.73
N GLU A 22 2.59 -14.03 -5.98
CA GLU A 22 2.13 -13.03 -6.93
C GLU A 22 2.50 -11.62 -6.47
N ALA A 23 2.33 -11.34 -5.18
CA ALA A 23 2.72 -10.05 -4.62
C ALA A 23 4.23 -9.84 -4.71
N GLU A 24 5.02 -10.86 -4.39
CA GLU A 24 6.48 -10.78 -4.55
C GLU A 24 6.89 -10.55 -5.99
N ALA A 25 6.20 -11.19 -6.94
CA ALA A 25 6.52 -11.10 -8.36
C ALA A 25 6.29 -9.71 -8.93
N ILE A 26 5.34 -8.93 -8.40
CA ILE A 26 5.06 -7.59 -8.92
C ILE A 26 5.99 -6.52 -8.36
N VAL A 27 6.75 -6.80 -7.32
CA VAL A 27 7.62 -5.81 -6.68
C VAL A 27 8.56 -5.11 -7.68
N PRO A 28 9.28 -5.81 -8.56
CA PRO A 28 10.15 -5.14 -9.54
C PRO A 28 9.38 -4.21 -10.48
N PHE A 29 8.18 -4.59 -10.88
CA PHE A 29 7.34 -3.76 -11.75
C PHE A 29 6.86 -2.50 -11.04
N VAL A 30 6.50 -2.62 -9.77
CA VAL A 30 6.10 -1.47 -8.95
C VAL A 30 7.28 -0.51 -8.80
N LYS A 31 8.46 -1.03 -8.50
CA LYS A 31 9.67 -0.23 -8.37
C LYS A 31 9.97 0.52 -9.65
N ASP A 32 9.94 -0.16 -10.79
CA ASP A 32 10.21 0.46 -12.08
C ASP A 32 9.19 1.56 -12.39
N LYS A 33 7.93 1.33 -12.09
CA LYS A 33 6.88 2.31 -12.33
C LYS A 33 7.04 3.54 -11.44
N ILE A 34 7.44 3.35 -10.19
CA ILE A 34 7.73 4.46 -9.28
C ILE A 34 8.87 5.32 -9.85
N GLU A 35 9.95 4.70 -10.30
CA GLU A 35 11.09 5.42 -10.87
C GLU A 35 10.67 6.18 -12.14
N GLU A 36 9.88 5.54 -13.00
CA GLU A 36 9.37 6.16 -14.23
C GLU A 36 8.58 7.44 -13.93
N TYR A 37 7.67 7.36 -12.95
CA TYR A 37 6.84 8.51 -12.59
C TYR A 37 7.66 9.63 -11.97
N ARG A 38 8.61 9.30 -11.11
CA ARG A 38 9.51 10.30 -10.50
C ARG A 38 10.36 11.01 -11.54
N GLU A 39 10.93 10.26 -12.48
CA GLU A 39 11.76 10.83 -13.54
C GLU A 39 10.97 11.77 -14.44
N ALA A 40 9.69 11.48 -14.65
CA ALA A 40 8.81 12.33 -15.44
C ALA A 40 8.25 13.53 -14.65
N GLY A 41 8.58 13.64 -13.36
CA GLY A 41 8.07 14.71 -12.49
C GLY A 41 6.63 14.51 -12.05
N ASN A 42 6.10 13.31 -12.17
CA ASN A 42 4.74 12.97 -11.76
C ASN A 42 4.68 12.57 -10.29
N PRO A 43 3.61 12.91 -9.57
CA PRO A 43 3.51 12.57 -8.14
C PRO A 43 3.29 11.08 -7.92
N VAL A 44 3.85 10.58 -6.83
CA VAL A 44 3.68 9.20 -6.36
C VAL A 44 3.20 9.28 -4.91
N PHE A 45 2.08 8.62 -4.62
CA PHE A 45 1.53 8.52 -3.28
C PHE A 45 1.48 7.07 -2.84
N PHE A 46 1.73 6.87 -1.56
CA PHE A 46 1.71 5.54 -0.94
C PHE A 46 0.59 5.47 0.09
N THR A 47 -0.06 4.34 0.20
CA THR A 47 -1.00 4.09 1.29
C THR A 47 -0.53 2.89 2.11
N ARG A 48 -0.84 2.93 3.42
CA ARG A 48 -0.58 1.83 4.33
C ARG A 48 -1.87 1.46 5.03
N ASP A 49 -2.23 0.19 4.94
CA ASP A 49 -3.27 -0.36 5.78
C ASP A 49 -2.72 -0.39 7.20
N THR A 50 -3.47 0.09 8.18
CA THR A 50 -2.97 0.29 9.54
C THR A 50 -3.96 -0.23 10.55
N HIS A 51 -3.52 -1.19 11.37
CA HIS A 51 -4.34 -1.78 12.42
C HIS A 51 -3.65 -1.63 13.77
N GLY A 52 -4.45 -1.66 14.84
CA GLY A 52 -3.93 -1.66 16.20
C GLY A 52 -3.71 -3.06 16.73
N GLU A 53 -3.10 -3.15 17.91
CA GLU A 53 -2.88 -4.43 18.58
C GLU A 53 -4.17 -5.18 18.89
N ASP A 54 -5.30 -4.48 18.92
CA ASP A 54 -6.63 -5.04 19.15
C ASP A 54 -7.30 -5.53 17.86
N TYR A 55 -6.54 -5.70 16.77
CA TYR A 55 -7.09 -6.06 15.46
C TYR A 55 -8.04 -7.27 15.53
N LEU A 56 -7.68 -8.31 16.27
CA LEU A 56 -8.51 -9.53 16.35
C LEU A 56 -9.86 -9.30 17.03
N ASP A 57 -10.01 -8.23 17.80
CA ASP A 57 -11.26 -7.85 18.43
C ASP A 57 -12.15 -6.99 17.54
N THR A 58 -11.62 -6.55 16.40
CA THR A 58 -12.39 -5.73 15.45
C THR A 58 -13.26 -6.59 14.55
N GLN A 59 -14.20 -5.96 13.85
CA GLN A 59 -15.05 -6.66 12.87
C GLN A 59 -14.20 -7.27 11.76
N GLU A 60 -13.20 -6.56 11.28
CA GLU A 60 -12.28 -7.09 10.25
C GLU A 60 -11.49 -8.29 10.78
N GLY A 61 -11.02 -8.22 12.03
CA GLY A 61 -10.28 -9.32 12.65
C GLY A 61 -11.10 -10.56 12.86
N LYS A 62 -12.42 -10.42 13.01
CA LYS A 62 -13.33 -11.56 13.12
C LYS A 62 -13.54 -12.23 11.77
N ASN A 63 -13.52 -11.45 10.69
CA ASN A 63 -13.66 -11.96 9.33
C ASN A 63 -12.37 -12.55 8.77
N LEU A 64 -11.23 -11.95 9.12
CA LEU A 64 -9.90 -12.40 8.71
C LEU A 64 -9.01 -12.43 9.96
N PRO A 65 -8.99 -13.54 10.72
CA PRO A 65 -8.31 -13.60 12.01
C PRO A 65 -6.80 -13.80 11.88
N VAL A 66 -6.15 -12.96 11.10
CA VAL A 66 -4.69 -12.95 10.91
C VAL A 66 -4.19 -11.55 11.22
N LYS A 67 -3.44 -11.39 12.30
CA LYS A 67 -2.81 -10.10 12.61
C LYS A 67 -1.87 -9.70 11.49
N HIS A 68 -2.06 -8.51 10.96
CA HIS A 68 -1.22 -7.96 9.92
C HIS A 68 -1.25 -6.44 9.95
N CYS A 69 -0.22 -5.82 9.43
CA CYS A 69 -0.14 -4.36 9.32
C CYS A 69 -0.42 -3.65 10.65
N ILE A 70 0.09 -4.21 11.74
CA ILE A 70 -0.02 -3.60 13.06
C ILE A 70 0.95 -2.42 13.11
N GLU A 71 0.45 -1.23 13.42
CA GLU A 71 1.22 0.00 13.42
C GLU A 71 2.53 -0.16 14.18
N GLY A 72 3.62 0.26 13.55
CA GLY A 72 4.96 0.21 14.14
C GLY A 72 5.72 -1.09 13.95
N THR A 73 5.07 -2.15 13.40
CA THR A 73 5.75 -3.42 13.16
C THR A 73 6.41 -3.45 11.78
N TRP A 74 7.34 -4.40 11.59
CA TRP A 74 7.96 -4.62 10.28
C TRP A 74 6.91 -4.91 9.19
N GLY A 75 5.90 -5.71 9.50
CA GLY A 75 4.85 -6.08 8.55
C GLY A 75 4.05 -4.88 8.03
N TRP A 76 3.89 -3.88 8.85
CA TRP A 76 3.19 -2.66 8.51
C TRP A 76 4.00 -1.75 7.59
N GLN A 77 5.31 -1.81 7.65
CA GLN A 77 6.17 -0.93 6.86
C GLN A 77 6.08 -1.22 5.37
N ILE A 78 6.21 -0.17 4.56
CA ILE A 78 6.29 -0.31 3.11
C ILE A 78 7.60 -1.03 2.77
N SER A 79 7.54 -1.95 1.81
CA SER A 79 8.70 -2.74 1.42
C SER A 79 9.86 -1.85 0.95
N ASP A 80 11.05 -2.13 1.46
CA ASP A 80 12.27 -1.43 1.03
C ASP A 80 12.58 -1.69 -0.44
N GLU A 81 12.09 -2.77 -0.98
CA GLU A 81 12.40 -3.20 -2.34
C GLU A 81 11.72 -2.37 -3.43
N ILE A 82 10.70 -1.58 -3.08
CA ILE A 82 9.97 -0.78 -4.07
C ILE A 82 10.53 0.64 -4.22
N GLY A 83 11.58 0.99 -3.49
CA GLY A 83 12.18 2.31 -3.62
C GLY A 83 11.47 3.42 -2.86
N PHE A 84 10.71 3.07 -1.82
CA PHE A 84 10.07 4.03 -0.93
C PHE A 84 11.11 4.83 -0.16
N SER A 85 10.86 6.13 0.02
CA SER A 85 11.71 7.05 0.78
C SER A 85 10.89 7.74 1.87
N GLU A 86 11.55 8.14 2.96
CA GLU A 86 10.90 8.90 4.04
C GLU A 86 10.31 10.23 3.58
N ASP A 87 10.81 10.76 2.48
CA ASP A 87 10.29 12.01 1.90
C ASP A 87 9.01 11.81 1.08
N ASP A 88 8.63 10.57 0.82
CA ASP A 88 7.45 10.28 0.03
C ASP A 88 6.17 10.52 0.83
N MET A 89 5.10 10.90 0.11
CA MET A 89 3.78 11.11 0.71
C MET A 89 3.12 9.76 1.02
N VAL A 90 2.81 9.54 2.30
CA VAL A 90 2.18 8.30 2.78
C VAL A 90 0.89 8.62 3.50
N PHE A 91 -0.15 7.86 3.20
CA PHE A 91 -1.45 7.97 3.85
C PHE A 91 -1.77 6.66 4.56
N ASP A 92 -1.92 6.71 5.87
CA ASP A 92 -2.28 5.55 6.66
C ASP A 92 -3.80 5.37 6.64
N LYS A 93 -4.26 4.18 6.24
CA LYS A 93 -5.67 3.83 6.22
C LYS A 93 -5.99 2.98 7.44
N ASN A 94 -7.05 3.33 8.12
CA ASN A 94 -7.61 2.51 9.18
C ASN A 94 -9.12 2.35 8.93
N THR A 95 -9.87 1.81 9.88
CA THR A 95 -11.33 1.63 9.73
C THR A 95 -12.06 2.93 9.38
N PHE A 96 -11.49 4.06 9.75
CA PHE A 96 -12.06 5.40 9.48
C PHE A 96 -11.24 6.17 8.45
N GLY A 97 -10.33 5.51 7.75
CA GLY A 97 -9.42 6.14 6.82
C GLY A 97 -10.07 6.59 5.53
N TYR A 98 -9.31 7.35 4.75
CA TYR A 98 -9.77 7.86 3.46
C TYR A 98 -9.91 6.73 2.44
N ASP A 99 -11.01 6.77 1.69
CA ASP A 99 -11.26 5.81 0.61
C ASP A 99 -10.82 6.37 -0.74
N TRP A 100 -9.65 5.95 -1.17
CA TRP A 100 -9.07 6.39 -2.44
C TRP A 100 -9.83 5.88 -3.66
N SER A 101 -10.63 4.83 -3.52
CA SER A 101 -11.35 4.25 -4.65
C SER A 101 -12.29 5.25 -5.30
N GLN A 102 -12.92 6.11 -4.52
CA GLN A 102 -13.84 7.12 -5.05
C GLN A 102 -13.12 8.15 -5.90
N ALA A 103 -11.94 8.60 -5.48
CA ALA A 103 -11.15 9.55 -6.26
C ALA A 103 -10.72 8.94 -7.60
N VAL A 104 -10.28 7.68 -7.57
CA VAL A 104 -9.88 6.96 -8.79
C VAL A 104 -11.07 6.77 -9.73
N LEU A 105 -12.23 6.38 -9.20
CA LEU A 105 -13.43 6.18 -10.01
C LEU A 105 -13.94 7.48 -10.64
N ALA A 106 -13.76 8.61 -9.95
CA ALA A 106 -14.17 9.91 -10.46
C ALA A 106 -13.31 10.39 -11.64
N GLN A 107 -12.00 10.12 -11.59
CA GLN A 107 -11.05 10.56 -12.61
C GLN A 107 -10.00 9.49 -12.89
N PRO A 108 -10.42 8.35 -13.47
CA PRO A 108 -9.52 7.21 -13.64
C PRO A 108 -8.33 7.50 -14.56
N GLU A 109 -8.47 8.44 -15.47
CA GLU A 109 -7.38 8.82 -16.39
C GLU A 109 -6.23 9.55 -15.70
N LEU A 110 -6.44 10.07 -14.48
CA LEU A 110 -5.41 10.80 -13.73
C LEU A 110 -4.59 9.88 -12.83
N PHE A 111 -5.04 8.64 -12.62
CA PHE A 111 -4.43 7.74 -11.65
C PHE A 111 -4.02 6.42 -12.30
N LEU A 112 -2.83 5.97 -11.94
CA LEU A 112 -2.42 4.58 -12.12
C LEU A 112 -2.34 3.97 -10.72
N VAL A 113 -3.03 2.85 -10.52
CA VAL A 113 -3.09 2.19 -9.22
C VAL A 113 -2.29 0.89 -9.27
N MET A 114 -1.37 0.71 -8.33
CA MET A 114 -0.64 -0.54 -8.14
C MET A 114 -0.90 -1.05 -6.73
N LYS A 115 -1.28 -2.30 -6.62
CA LYS A 115 -1.72 -2.89 -5.37
C LYS A 115 -1.20 -4.31 -5.23
N SER A 116 -0.83 -4.72 -4.01
CA SER A 116 -0.27 -6.04 -3.73
C SER A 116 -1.32 -7.15 -3.71
N ASN A 117 -2.58 -6.83 -3.50
CA ASN A 117 -3.64 -7.82 -3.36
C ASN A 117 -4.93 -7.42 -4.08
#